data_3bd72f488af775b4747ac8ba692aa7e4
#
_entry.id   3bd72f488af775b4747ac8ba692aa7e4
#
_cell.length_a   1.000
_cell.length_b   1.000
_cell.length_c   1.000
_cell.angle_alpha   90.00
_cell.angle_beta   90.00
_cell.angle_gamma   90.00
#
_symmetry.space_group_name_H-M   'P 1'
#
loop_
_entity.id
_entity.type
_entity.pdbx_description
1 polymer ?
#
loop_
_entity_poly.entity_id
_entity_poly.type
_entity_poly.pdbx_seq_one_letter_code
_entity_poly.pdbx_strand_id
1 'polypeptide(L)'
;ADDAAGMAMANTMTAQVRGLDMAVKNANDAIAMIQTADGASIEIGDMLQRMRELAVQAVNGTVTDADRGQLDLEYQALITEIGRIGDNTEWNGTNLIDDSAGASGTVTYQIGDTAQTMTVDFGDLSDDGDLGLTGDITDSTNAAAAILDVDVAIVALNTQRDTYGAAVNRLEHTV
;
A
#
# COMPACT_ATOMS: atom_id res chain seq x y z
N ALA A 1 29.32 -3.61 48.41
CA ALA A 1 27.98 -2.97 48.27
C ALA A 1 27.96 -1.99 47.09
N ASP A 2 29.00 -1.18 46.91
CA ASP A 2 29.09 -0.21 45.78
C ASP A 2 29.23 -0.90 44.41
N ASP A 3 29.94 -1.99 44.38
CA ASP A 3 30.17 -2.76 43.14
C ASP A 3 28.88 -3.47 42.62
N ALA A 4 28.02 -3.92 43.55
CA ALA A 4 26.75 -4.52 43.17
C ALA A 4 25.75 -3.52 42.59
N ALA A 5 25.72 -2.28 43.09
CA ALA A 5 24.87 -1.23 42.55
C ALA A 5 25.37 -0.77 41.16
N GLY A 6 26.69 -0.61 40.99
CA GLY A 6 27.29 -0.28 39.70
C GLY A 6 27.05 -1.36 38.65
N MET A 7 27.17 -2.66 39.01
CA MET A 7 26.84 -3.77 38.13
C MET A 7 25.34 -3.81 37.75
N ALA A 8 24.44 -3.54 38.68
CA ALA A 8 23.01 -3.48 38.37
C ALA A 8 22.68 -2.34 37.39
N MET A 9 23.25 -1.16 37.56
CA MET A 9 23.12 -0.03 36.64
C MET A 9 23.69 -0.36 35.26
N ALA A 10 24.88 -0.96 35.19
CA ALA A 10 25.51 -1.36 33.92
C ALA A 10 24.68 -2.42 33.17
N ASN A 11 24.11 -3.38 33.89
CA ASN A 11 23.23 -4.40 33.30
C ASN A 11 21.93 -3.77 32.75
N THR A 12 21.33 -2.83 33.47
CA THR A 12 20.12 -2.11 33.01
C THR A 12 20.42 -1.28 31.76
N MET A 13 21.52 -0.52 31.75
CA MET A 13 21.95 0.25 30.58
C MET A 13 22.25 -0.65 29.38
N THR A 14 22.90 -1.80 29.62
CA THR A 14 23.18 -2.77 28.56
C THR A 14 21.87 -3.35 27.97
N ALA A 15 20.88 -3.63 28.81
CA ALA A 15 19.58 -4.10 28.36
C ALA A 15 18.85 -3.03 27.52
N GLN A 16 18.90 -1.75 27.95
CA GLN A 16 18.33 -0.63 27.20
C GLN A 16 19.02 -0.45 25.84
N VAL A 17 20.35 -0.46 25.78
CA VAL A 17 21.09 -0.36 24.51
C VAL A 17 20.68 -1.47 23.56
N ARG A 18 20.63 -2.72 24.03
CA ARG A 18 20.19 -3.84 23.19
C ARG A 18 18.72 -3.72 22.74
N GLY A 19 17.86 -3.16 23.59
CA GLY A 19 16.47 -2.87 23.25
C GLY A 19 16.38 -1.82 22.14
N LEU A 20 17.16 -0.75 22.24
CA LEU A 20 17.22 0.29 21.20
C LEU A 20 17.82 -0.22 19.89
N ASP A 21 18.89 -1.02 19.94
CA ASP A 21 19.45 -1.66 18.74
C ASP A 21 18.40 -2.51 17.99
N MET A 22 17.56 -3.24 18.75
CA MET A 22 16.46 -4.00 18.16
C MET A 22 15.35 -3.09 17.62
N ALA A 23 15.06 -1.99 18.27
CA ALA A 23 14.07 -1.00 17.81
C ALA A 23 14.49 -0.37 16.47
N VAL A 24 15.77 0.00 16.33
CA VAL A 24 16.36 0.48 15.07
C VAL A 24 16.21 -0.56 13.96
N LYS A 25 16.45 -1.82 14.28
CA LYS A 25 16.31 -2.92 13.32
C LYS A 25 14.85 -3.09 12.88
N ASN A 26 13.92 -3.08 13.83
CA ASN A 26 12.49 -3.16 13.55
C ASN A 26 12.01 -1.96 12.70
N ALA A 27 12.52 -0.77 12.95
CA ALA A 27 12.19 0.41 12.15
C ALA A 27 12.70 0.29 10.71
N ASN A 28 13.91 -0.22 10.50
CA ASN A 28 14.44 -0.48 9.16
C ASN A 28 13.65 -1.57 8.43
N ASP A 29 13.22 -2.63 9.12
CA ASP A 29 12.38 -3.67 8.55
C ASP A 29 11.01 -3.09 8.15
N ALA A 30 10.42 -2.21 8.98
CA ALA A 30 9.19 -1.50 8.66
C ALA A 30 9.33 -0.60 7.42
N ILE A 31 10.42 0.15 7.30
CA ILE A 31 10.72 0.98 6.12
C ILE A 31 10.80 0.11 4.87
N ALA A 32 11.51 -1.01 4.92
CA ALA A 32 11.64 -1.92 3.78
C ALA A 32 10.27 -2.53 3.37
N MET A 33 9.43 -2.87 4.34
CA MET A 33 8.08 -3.37 4.11
C MET A 33 7.20 -2.31 3.44
N ILE A 34 7.24 -1.06 3.92
CA ILE A 34 6.51 0.07 3.31
C ILE A 34 7.00 0.34 1.88
N GLN A 35 8.30 0.30 1.64
CA GLN A 35 8.87 0.50 0.31
C GLN A 35 8.43 -0.58 -0.68
N THR A 36 8.22 -1.81 -0.21
CA THR A 36 7.68 -2.90 -1.04
C THR A 36 6.23 -2.60 -1.44
N ALA A 37 5.39 -2.16 -0.50
CA ALA A 37 4.01 -1.78 -0.76
C ALA A 37 3.92 -0.53 -1.67
N ASP A 38 4.76 0.50 -1.46
CA ASP A 38 4.80 1.68 -2.32
C ASP A 38 5.25 1.33 -3.75
N GLY A 39 6.21 0.41 -3.90
CA GLY A 39 6.62 -0.09 -5.21
C GLY A 39 5.46 -0.72 -5.99
N ALA A 40 4.67 -1.59 -5.36
CA ALA A 40 3.46 -2.16 -5.95
C ALA A 40 2.41 -1.06 -6.27
N SER A 41 2.26 -0.08 -5.40
CA SER A 41 1.33 1.04 -5.58
C SER A 41 1.69 1.91 -6.80
N ILE A 42 2.97 2.04 -7.15
CA ILE A 42 3.40 2.74 -8.38
C ILE A 42 2.89 2.02 -9.62
N GLU A 43 3.08 0.70 -9.69
CA GLU A 43 2.61 -0.11 -10.82
C GLU A 43 1.08 -0.05 -10.96
N ILE A 44 0.35 -0.13 -9.84
CA ILE A 44 -1.12 0.05 -9.82
C ILE A 44 -1.48 1.44 -10.37
N GLY A 45 -0.75 2.49 -9.98
CA GLY A 45 -0.97 3.86 -10.45
C GLY A 45 -0.82 4.01 -11.97
N ASP A 46 0.19 3.37 -12.55
CA ASP A 46 0.40 3.39 -14.01
C ASP A 46 -0.74 2.66 -14.74
N MET A 47 -1.23 1.54 -14.19
CA MET A 47 -2.38 0.83 -14.74
C MET A 47 -3.67 1.64 -14.64
N LEU A 48 -3.92 2.33 -13.53
CA LEU A 48 -5.08 3.22 -13.38
C LEU A 48 -5.04 4.36 -14.39
N GLN A 49 -3.87 4.96 -14.67
CA GLN A 49 -3.73 5.97 -15.72
C GLN A 49 -4.08 5.38 -17.10
N ARG A 50 -3.63 4.17 -17.40
CA ARG A 50 -3.96 3.48 -18.64
C ARG A 50 -5.45 3.17 -18.75
N MET A 51 -6.07 2.70 -17.68
CA MET A 51 -7.52 2.49 -17.62
C MET A 51 -8.30 3.77 -17.91
N ARG A 52 -7.85 4.88 -17.33
CA ARG A 52 -8.44 6.21 -17.59
C ARG A 52 -8.35 6.61 -19.06
N GLU A 53 -7.22 6.39 -19.72
CA GLU A 53 -7.05 6.65 -21.16
C GLU A 53 -8.05 5.83 -22.00
N LEU A 54 -8.19 4.52 -21.70
CA LEU A 54 -9.14 3.64 -22.39
C LEU A 54 -10.60 4.10 -22.20
N ALA A 55 -10.97 4.48 -20.97
CA ALA A 55 -12.30 4.98 -20.67
C ALA A 55 -12.59 6.28 -21.41
N VAL A 56 -11.66 7.24 -21.43
CA VAL A 56 -11.77 8.50 -22.21
C VAL A 56 -11.91 8.21 -23.71
N GLN A 57 -11.17 7.25 -24.25
CA GLN A 57 -11.30 6.83 -25.63
C GLN A 57 -12.68 6.25 -25.92
N ALA A 58 -13.19 5.39 -25.01
CA ALA A 58 -14.48 4.73 -25.17
C ALA A 58 -15.69 5.68 -25.10
N VAL A 59 -15.60 6.80 -24.37
CA VAL A 59 -16.66 7.84 -24.33
C VAL A 59 -16.84 8.54 -25.69
N ASN A 60 -15.81 8.54 -26.53
CA ASN A 60 -15.87 9.29 -27.78
C ASN A 60 -16.99 8.76 -28.69
N GLY A 61 -17.89 9.64 -29.15
CA GLY A 61 -19.03 9.32 -30.02
C GLY A 61 -18.67 8.79 -31.42
N THR A 62 -17.40 8.82 -31.83
CA THR A 62 -16.91 8.24 -33.08
C THR A 62 -16.53 6.77 -32.95
N VAL A 63 -16.44 6.25 -31.72
CA VAL A 63 -16.11 4.85 -31.42
C VAL A 63 -17.40 4.02 -31.43
N THR A 64 -17.39 2.91 -32.14
CA THR A 64 -18.55 1.99 -32.18
C THR A 64 -18.59 1.09 -30.95
N ASP A 65 -19.75 0.50 -30.62
CA ASP A 65 -19.86 -0.44 -29.49
C ASP A 65 -18.97 -1.67 -29.68
N ALA A 66 -18.74 -2.09 -30.94
CA ALA A 66 -17.82 -3.17 -31.26
C ALA A 66 -16.36 -2.80 -30.92
N ASP A 67 -15.95 -1.56 -31.22
CA ASP A 67 -14.62 -1.07 -30.88
C ASP A 67 -14.49 -0.87 -29.36
N ARG A 68 -15.54 -0.40 -28.67
CA ARG A 68 -15.57 -0.33 -27.20
C ARG A 68 -15.39 -1.69 -26.57
N GLY A 69 -16.02 -2.73 -27.12
CA GLY A 69 -15.81 -4.10 -26.66
C GLY A 69 -14.34 -4.57 -26.76
N GLN A 70 -13.57 -4.08 -27.76
CA GLN A 70 -12.13 -4.37 -27.83
C GLN A 70 -11.32 -3.58 -26.77
N LEU A 71 -11.68 -2.31 -26.52
CA LEU A 71 -11.07 -1.51 -25.46
C LEU A 71 -11.36 -2.10 -24.09
N ASP A 72 -12.58 -2.63 -23.89
CA ASP A 72 -13.00 -3.27 -22.65
C ASP A 72 -12.18 -4.52 -22.32
N LEU A 73 -11.76 -5.29 -23.30
CA LEU A 73 -10.88 -6.45 -23.07
C LEU A 73 -9.55 -6.01 -22.40
N GLU A 74 -8.96 -4.91 -22.84
CA GLU A 74 -7.75 -4.36 -22.21
C GLU A 74 -8.07 -3.80 -20.83
N TYR A 75 -9.19 -3.09 -20.69
CA TYR A 75 -9.64 -2.52 -19.43
C TYR A 75 -9.83 -3.59 -18.36
N GLN A 76 -10.54 -4.68 -18.65
CA GLN A 76 -10.75 -5.82 -17.76
C GLN A 76 -9.45 -6.56 -17.43
N ALA A 77 -8.52 -6.66 -18.39
CA ALA A 77 -7.22 -7.26 -18.14
C ALA A 77 -6.39 -6.42 -17.13
N LEU A 78 -6.50 -5.08 -17.19
CA LEU A 78 -5.84 -4.19 -16.23
C LEU A 78 -6.45 -4.32 -14.83
N ILE A 79 -7.78 -4.39 -14.70
CA ILE A 79 -8.45 -4.68 -13.41
C ILE A 79 -7.92 -5.99 -12.83
N THR A 80 -7.91 -7.06 -13.62
CA THR A 80 -7.42 -8.37 -13.18
C THR A 80 -5.95 -8.31 -12.73
N GLU A 81 -5.12 -7.53 -13.42
CA GLU A 81 -3.70 -7.39 -13.07
C GLU A 81 -3.51 -6.56 -11.80
N ILE A 82 -4.33 -5.51 -11.58
CA ILE A 82 -4.35 -4.75 -10.32
C ILE A 82 -4.71 -5.67 -9.15
N GLY A 83 -5.78 -6.46 -9.27
CA GLY A 83 -6.16 -7.46 -8.28
C GLY A 83 -5.02 -8.46 -8.01
N ARG A 84 -4.38 -8.97 -9.08
CA ARG A 84 -3.23 -9.87 -8.93
C ARG A 84 -2.06 -9.23 -8.18
N ILE A 85 -1.78 -7.95 -8.40
CA ILE A 85 -0.72 -7.24 -7.66
C ILE A 85 -1.12 -7.05 -6.20
N GLY A 86 -2.39 -6.66 -5.94
CA GLY A 86 -2.94 -6.56 -4.60
C GLY A 86 -2.75 -7.85 -3.81
N ASP A 87 -3.23 -8.95 -4.37
CA ASP A 87 -3.23 -10.28 -3.74
C ASP A 87 -1.82 -10.89 -3.56
N ASN A 88 -0.86 -10.54 -4.39
CA ASN A 88 0.45 -11.20 -4.43
C ASN A 88 1.62 -10.32 -3.97
N THR A 89 1.36 -9.09 -3.54
CA THR A 89 2.40 -8.24 -2.95
C THR A 89 2.65 -8.67 -1.51
N GLU A 90 3.71 -9.45 -1.31
CA GLU A 90 4.02 -10.06 -0.02
C GLU A 90 5.35 -9.58 0.57
N TRP A 91 5.44 -9.60 1.88
CA TRP A 91 6.66 -9.46 2.67
C TRP A 91 6.77 -10.62 3.65
N ASN A 92 7.86 -11.39 3.53
CA ASN A 92 8.13 -12.54 4.41
C ASN A 92 6.93 -13.53 4.50
N GLY A 93 6.22 -13.75 3.39
CA GLY A 93 5.08 -14.66 3.31
C GLY A 93 3.77 -14.11 3.88
N THR A 94 3.68 -12.80 4.10
CA THR A 94 2.45 -12.09 4.48
C THR A 94 2.12 -11.08 3.38
N ASN A 95 0.91 -11.15 2.83
CA ASN A 95 0.44 -10.16 1.88
C ASN A 95 0.31 -8.80 2.58
N LEU A 96 0.58 -7.73 1.83
CA LEU A 96 0.67 -6.39 2.40
C LEU A 96 -0.57 -5.54 2.15
N ILE A 97 -1.10 -5.58 0.93
CA ILE A 97 -2.04 -4.61 0.38
C ILE A 97 -3.37 -5.25 -0.04
N ASP A 98 -3.76 -6.32 0.66
CA ASP A 98 -5.02 -7.06 0.53
C ASP A 98 -5.80 -7.13 1.85
N ASP A 99 -5.60 -6.17 2.76
CA ASP A 99 -6.18 -6.10 4.11
C ASP A 99 -5.79 -7.28 5.04
N SER A 100 -4.89 -8.19 4.61
CA SER A 100 -4.50 -9.36 5.41
C SER A 100 -3.29 -9.12 6.30
N ALA A 101 -2.54 -8.03 6.08
CA ALA A 101 -1.38 -7.68 6.88
C ALA A 101 -1.77 -7.36 8.34
N GLY A 102 -1.22 -8.08 9.29
CA GLY A 102 -1.43 -7.83 10.72
C GLY A 102 -2.89 -7.97 11.16
N ALA A 103 -3.51 -6.89 11.60
CA ALA A 103 -4.93 -6.83 11.98
C ALA A 103 -5.66 -5.91 11.02
N SER A 104 -6.37 -6.46 10.04
CA SER A 104 -7.09 -5.69 9.01
C SER A 104 -6.18 -4.65 8.35
N GLY A 105 -5.16 -5.10 7.62
CA GLY A 105 -4.21 -4.25 6.91
C GLY A 105 -3.22 -3.47 7.79
N THR A 106 -3.37 -3.51 9.12
CA THR A 106 -2.59 -2.67 10.03
C THR A 106 -1.49 -3.46 10.74
N VAL A 107 -0.24 -3.06 10.57
CA VAL A 107 0.93 -3.67 11.23
C VAL A 107 1.49 -2.75 12.30
N THR A 108 1.78 -3.32 13.48
CA THR A 108 2.35 -2.60 14.62
C THR A 108 3.81 -2.95 14.81
N TYR A 109 4.67 -1.95 14.80
CA TYR A 109 6.12 -2.08 14.97
C TYR A 109 6.55 -1.57 16.35
N GLN A 110 7.44 -2.32 17.02
CA GLN A 110 8.09 -1.88 18.26
C GLN A 110 9.30 -1.02 17.90
N ILE A 111 9.23 0.28 18.18
CA ILE A 111 10.24 1.29 17.81
C ILE A 111 10.99 1.89 19.01
N GLY A 112 10.87 1.30 20.18
CA GLY A 112 11.58 1.72 21.40
C GLY A 112 11.92 0.55 22.30
N ASP A 113 12.70 0.82 23.36
CA ASP A 113 13.11 -0.17 24.36
C ASP A 113 11.98 -0.59 25.31
N THR A 114 10.92 0.21 25.38
CA THR A 114 9.71 -0.02 26.17
C THR A 114 8.47 -0.02 25.25
N ALA A 115 7.27 0.15 25.75
CA ALA A 115 6.01 0.06 25.03
C ALA A 115 5.78 1.16 23.93
N GLN A 116 6.84 1.60 23.28
CA GLN A 116 6.76 2.59 22.19
C GLN A 116 6.56 1.85 20.88
N THR A 117 5.35 1.95 20.33
CA THR A 117 4.97 1.31 19.08
C THR A 117 4.54 2.33 18.03
N MET A 118 4.68 1.97 16.78
CA MET A 118 4.11 2.68 15.64
C MET A 118 3.28 1.71 14.82
N THR A 119 2.09 2.13 14.44
CA THR A 119 1.22 1.39 13.52
C THR A 119 1.32 1.99 12.13
N VAL A 120 1.31 1.12 11.12
CA VAL A 120 1.22 1.46 9.71
C VAL A 120 0.05 0.71 9.13
N ASP A 121 -0.82 1.42 8.44
CA ASP A 121 -1.94 0.90 7.68
C ASP A 121 -1.50 0.73 6.23
N PHE A 122 -1.64 -0.48 5.70
CA PHE A 122 -1.28 -0.80 4.32
C PHE A 122 -2.46 -0.71 3.36
N GLY A 123 -3.70 -0.66 3.89
CA GLY A 123 -4.93 -0.61 3.11
C GLY A 123 -5.19 -1.87 2.28
N ASP A 124 -6.28 -1.83 1.55
CA ASP A 124 -6.65 -2.85 0.55
C ASP A 124 -6.61 -2.22 -0.85
N LEU A 125 -5.53 -2.45 -1.58
CA LEU A 125 -5.32 -1.94 -2.93
C LEU A 125 -5.65 -3.00 -4.00
N SER A 126 -6.44 -4.02 -3.65
CA SER A 126 -7.02 -4.95 -4.62
C SER A 126 -8.09 -4.25 -5.47
N ASP A 127 -8.53 -4.91 -6.54
CA ASP A 127 -9.51 -4.34 -7.49
C ASP A 127 -10.89 -4.10 -6.87
N ASP A 128 -11.30 -4.92 -5.90
CA ASP A 128 -12.56 -4.81 -5.17
C ASP A 128 -12.44 -4.17 -3.76
N GLY A 129 -11.22 -3.83 -3.34
CA GLY A 129 -10.92 -3.18 -2.07
C GLY A 129 -11.17 -1.66 -2.09
N ASP A 130 -10.23 -0.90 -1.55
CA ASP A 130 -10.30 0.57 -1.47
C ASP A 130 -10.34 1.26 -2.85
N LEU A 131 -9.91 0.55 -3.92
CA LEU A 131 -9.94 1.06 -5.29
C LEU A 131 -11.32 0.97 -5.94
N GLY A 132 -12.15 -0.02 -5.55
CA GLY A 132 -13.54 -0.15 -6.00
C GLY A 132 -13.69 -0.24 -7.52
N LEU A 133 -12.78 -0.93 -8.22
CA LEU A 133 -12.72 -1.01 -9.67
C LEU A 133 -13.73 -2.05 -10.18
N THR A 134 -14.99 -1.64 -10.29
CA THR A 134 -16.07 -2.49 -10.79
C THR A 134 -16.73 -1.80 -11.97
N GLY A 135 -16.81 -2.44 -13.11
CA GLY A 135 -17.50 -1.83 -14.25
C GLY A 135 -16.86 -2.22 -15.58
N ASP A 136 -17.44 -1.71 -16.64
CA ASP A 136 -17.01 -1.94 -18.01
C ASP A 136 -17.03 -0.63 -18.80
N ILE A 137 -16.47 -0.66 -20.01
CA ILE A 137 -16.47 0.46 -20.93
C ILE A 137 -17.13 0.10 -22.27
N THR A 138 -18.05 -0.86 -22.26
CA THR A 138 -18.70 -1.42 -23.45
C THR A 138 -19.68 -0.45 -24.12
N ASP A 139 -20.17 0.55 -23.40
CA ASP A 139 -20.97 1.64 -23.94
C ASP A 139 -20.48 3.01 -23.42
N SER A 140 -20.95 4.10 -24.02
CA SER A 140 -20.49 5.45 -23.69
C SER A 140 -20.94 5.91 -22.30
N THR A 141 -22.01 5.35 -21.74
CA THR A 141 -22.51 5.70 -20.40
C THR A 141 -21.66 5.03 -19.34
N ASN A 142 -21.40 3.73 -19.52
CA ASN A 142 -20.52 2.97 -18.65
C ASN A 142 -19.08 3.54 -18.67
N ALA A 143 -18.57 3.85 -19.86
CA ALA A 143 -17.27 4.47 -20.03
C ALA A 143 -17.17 5.84 -19.30
N ALA A 144 -18.23 6.64 -19.33
CA ALA A 144 -18.26 7.90 -18.58
C ALA A 144 -18.27 7.69 -17.06
N ALA A 145 -18.96 6.65 -16.57
CA ALA A 145 -18.92 6.25 -15.16
C ALA A 145 -17.54 5.73 -14.77
N ALA A 146 -16.94 4.86 -15.60
CA ALA A 146 -15.62 4.30 -15.38
C ALA A 146 -14.51 5.38 -15.23
N ILE A 147 -14.63 6.52 -15.93
CA ILE A 147 -13.69 7.64 -15.71
C ILE A 147 -13.77 8.15 -14.27
N LEU A 148 -14.98 8.28 -13.72
CA LEU A 148 -15.16 8.77 -12.34
C LEU A 148 -14.66 7.75 -11.33
N ASP A 149 -14.92 6.46 -11.55
CA ASP A 149 -14.48 5.39 -10.67
C ASP A 149 -12.94 5.31 -10.65
N VAL A 150 -12.29 5.37 -11.80
CA VAL A 150 -10.83 5.40 -11.91
C VAL A 150 -10.24 6.68 -11.28
N ASP A 151 -10.87 7.84 -11.44
CA ASP A 151 -10.43 9.08 -10.79
C ASP A 151 -10.50 8.97 -9.25
N VAL A 152 -11.54 8.32 -8.71
CA VAL A 152 -11.65 8.01 -7.27
C VAL A 152 -10.56 7.04 -6.83
N ALA A 153 -10.31 5.98 -7.58
CA ALA A 153 -9.26 5.00 -7.30
C ALA A 153 -7.87 5.66 -7.28
N ILE A 154 -7.58 6.56 -8.22
CA ILE A 154 -6.31 7.33 -8.23
C ILE A 154 -6.17 8.17 -6.97
N VAL A 155 -7.25 8.81 -6.50
CA VAL A 155 -7.22 9.60 -5.26
C VAL A 155 -6.99 8.72 -4.04
N ALA A 156 -7.66 7.57 -3.96
CA ALA A 156 -7.48 6.59 -2.89
C ALA A 156 -6.03 6.08 -2.85
N LEU A 157 -5.48 5.67 -3.99
CA LEU A 157 -4.09 5.22 -4.11
C LEU A 157 -3.09 6.30 -3.66
N ASN A 158 -3.28 7.55 -4.10
CA ASN A 158 -2.40 8.64 -3.70
C ASN A 158 -2.49 8.91 -2.18
N THR A 159 -3.68 8.85 -1.60
CA THR A 159 -3.87 9.01 -0.16
C THR A 159 -3.14 7.91 0.62
N GLN A 160 -3.19 6.68 0.12
CA GLN A 160 -2.46 5.56 0.73
C GLN A 160 -0.94 5.77 0.63
N ARG A 161 -0.43 6.21 -0.51
CA ARG A 161 0.99 6.51 -0.70
C ARG A 161 1.47 7.69 0.17
N ASP A 162 0.63 8.69 0.38
CA ASP A 162 0.92 9.78 1.33
C ASP A 162 1.06 9.25 2.76
N THR A 163 0.21 8.27 3.15
CA THR A 163 0.31 7.57 4.43
C THR A 163 1.63 6.81 4.57
N TYR A 164 2.07 6.11 3.52
CA TYR A 164 3.37 5.44 3.47
C TYR A 164 4.52 6.43 3.62
N GLY A 165 4.52 7.53 2.87
CA GLY A 165 5.53 8.57 2.95
C GLY A 165 5.63 9.21 4.35
N ALA A 166 4.48 9.50 4.97
CA ALA A 166 4.44 10.00 6.34
C ALA A 166 4.99 8.99 7.36
N ALA A 167 4.67 7.70 7.18
CA ALA A 167 5.16 6.62 8.03
C ALA A 167 6.69 6.45 7.91
N VAL A 168 7.24 6.45 6.70
CA VAL A 168 8.70 6.37 6.47
C VAL A 168 9.41 7.55 7.13
N ASN A 169 8.95 8.79 6.90
CA ASN A 169 9.55 9.98 7.53
C ASN A 169 9.56 9.88 9.07
N ARG A 170 8.48 9.39 9.67
CA ARG A 170 8.42 9.19 11.13
C ARG A 170 9.39 8.13 11.61
N LEU A 171 9.52 7.02 10.89
CA LEU A 171 10.46 5.94 11.21
C LEU A 171 11.91 6.42 11.11
N GLU A 172 12.27 7.16 10.05
CA GLU A 172 13.60 7.74 9.87
C GLU A 172 14.00 8.70 11.00
N HIS A 173 13.04 9.46 11.54
CA HIS A 173 13.30 10.32 12.69
C HIS A 173 13.37 9.59 14.02
N THR A 174 12.96 8.32 14.06
CA THR A 174 12.99 7.50 15.28
C THR A 174 14.31 6.71 15.38
N VAL A 175 14.94 6.43 14.24
CA VAL A 175 16.25 5.76 14.11
C VAL A 175 17.38 6.76 14.31
#